data_6cec2db2b78e29b7388a39af63cacde7
#
_entry.id   6cec2db2b78e29b7388a39af63cacde7
#
_cell.length_a   1.000
_cell.length_b   1.000
_cell.length_c   1.000
_cell.angle_alpha   90.00
_cell.angle_beta   90.00
_cell.angle_gamma   90.00
#
_symmetry.space_group_name_H-M   'P 1'
#
loop_
_entity.id
_entity.type
_entity.pdbx_description
1 polymer ?
#
loop_
_entity_poly.entity_id
_entity_poly.type
_entity_poly.pdbx_seq_one_letter_code
_entity_poly.pdbx_strand_id
1 'polypeptide(L)'
;YITEGQIVLSRDLHQRGIYPPIDVLPSLSRLMNAAVGEHQTRADHRAVADQLYALYAEGRDLRHLVAIVGESALSDQDRRVLAFAGRFEERFVGQGALERSIGETLELAWELLTSMPAGQLKRIPQKLIERYHPQGQEAR
;
A
#
# COMPACT_ATOMS: atom_id res chain seq x y z
N TYR A 1 -12.07 -7.81 22.40
CA TYR A 1 -13.07 -6.81 22.84
C TYR A 1 -12.51 -5.72 23.74
N ILE A 2 -11.27 -5.87 24.20
CA ILE A 2 -10.64 -4.91 25.12
C ILE A 2 -9.91 -3.79 24.36
N THR A 3 -9.47 -4.06 23.12
CA THR A 3 -8.69 -3.13 22.31
C THR A 3 -9.46 -2.60 21.11
N GLU A 4 -9.30 -1.32 20.81
CA GLU A 4 -9.88 -0.67 19.63
C GLU A 4 -9.07 -0.91 18.35
N GLY A 5 -7.92 -1.53 18.47
CA GLY A 5 -7.05 -1.90 17.37
C GLY A 5 -5.89 -2.75 17.82
N GLN A 6 -5.12 -3.22 16.84
CA GLN A 6 -3.91 -4.01 17.08
C GLN A 6 -2.84 -3.70 16.04
N ILE A 7 -1.59 -3.72 16.46
CA ILE A 7 -0.42 -3.66 15.59
C ILE A 7 0.31 -4.99 15.72
N VAL A 8 0.43 -5.72 14.62
CA VAL A 8 1.10 -7.02 14.55
C VAL A 8 2.51 -6.83 14.01
N LEU A 9 3.50 -7.40 14.71
CA LEU A 9 4.90 -7.38 14.27
C LEU A 9 5.26 -8.69 13.57
N SER A 10 6.07 -8.60 12.51
CA SER A 10 6.54 -9.72 11.70
C SER A 10 8.02 -9.96 11.92
N ARG A 11 8.38 -11.19 12.29
CA ARG A 11 9.79 -11.61 12.38
C ARG A 11 10.46 -11.68 11.01
N ASP A 12 9.73 -12.07 9.97
CA ASP A 12 10.22 -12.12 8.60
C ASP A 12 10.64 -10.71 8.11
N LEU A 13 9.79 -9.71 8.31
CA LEU A 13 10.13 -8.32 7.97
C LEU A 13 11.33 -7.81 8.77
N HIS A 14 11.43 -8.17 10.05
CA HIS A 14 12.59 -7.81 10.87
C HIS A 14 13.88 -8.45 10.34
N GLN A 15 13.86 -9.72 9.98
CA GLN A 15 15.02 -10.42 9.41
C GLN A 15 15.45 -9.83 8.06
N ARG A 16 14.51 -9.30 7.29
CA ARG A 16 14.74 -8.61 6.01
C ARG A 16 15.20 -7.16 6.19
N GLY A 17 15.39 -6.70 7.42
CA GLY A 17 15.87 -5.34 7.72
C GLY A 17 14.81 -4.24 7.56
N ILE A 18 13.53 -4.60 7.51
CA ILE A 18 12.43 -3.64 7.43
C ILE A 18 12.06 -3.18 8.85
N TYR A 19 12.20 -1.89 9.10
CA TYR A 19 11.90 -1.28 10.39
C TYR A 19 11.01 -0.04 10.23
N PRO A 20 9.91 0.08 10.98
CA PRO A 20 9.37 -0.90 11.93
C PRO A 20 8.84 -2.15 11.22
N PRO A 21 9.01 -3.37 11.77
CA PRO A 21 8.63 -4.62 11.14
C PRO A 21 7.12 -4.92 11.32
N ILE A 22 6.27 -4.01 10.86
CA ILE A 22 4.81 -4.09 11.04
C ILE A 22 4.20 -4.95 9.93
N ASP A 23 3.50 -6.01 10.33
CA ASP A 23 2.65 -6.77 9.42
C ASP A 23 1.33 -6.02 9.21
N VAL A 24 1.23 -5.33 8.09
CA VAL A 24 0.13 -4.42 7.79
C VAL A 24 -1.21 -5.15 7.64
N LEU A 25 -1.22 -6.35 7.05
CA LEU A 25 -2.47 -7.04 6.72
C LEU A 25 -3.29 -7.46 7.95
N PRO A 26 -2.71 -8.07 9.01
CA PRO A 26 -3.45 -8.39 10.23
C PRO A 26 -3.57 -7.21 11.20
N SER A 27 -2.85 -6.12 10.97
CA SER A 27 -2.95 -4.91 11.79
C SER A 27 -4.23 -4.14 11.47
N LEU A 28 -4.90 -3.61 12.47
CA LEU A 28 -6.15 -2.88 12.29
C LEU A 28 -6.34 -1.81 13.36
N SER A 29 -7.16 -0.81 13.02
CA SER A 29 -7.70 0.18 13.97
C SER A 29 -9.16 0.47 13.63
N ARG A 30 -10.06 0.26 14.59
CA ARG A 30 -11.49 0.51 14.41
C ARG A 30 -11.79 2.00 14.28
N LEU A 31 -11.01 2.85 14.95
CA LEU A 31 -11.24 4.29 15.00
C LEU A 31 -10.69 5.03 13.78
N MET A 32 -9.79 4.42 13.01
CA MET A 32 -9.17 5.07 11.84
C MET A 32 -10.20 5.54 10.80
N ASN A 33 -11.27 4.81 10.62
CA ASN A 33 -12.31 5.18 9.65
C ASN A 33 -12.99 6.53 9.99
N ALA A 34 -13.05 6.88 11.27
CA ALA A 34 -13.57 8.16 11.72
C ALA A 34 -12.52 9.28 11.71
N ALA A 35 -11.23 8.90 11.67
CA ALA A 35 -10.10 9.83 11.72
C ALA A 35 -9.54 10.21 10.34
N VAL A 36 -10.04 9.60 9.24
CA VAL A 36 -9.56 9.87 7.88
C VAL A 36 -10.64 10.57 7.04
N GLY A 37 -10.24 11.53 6.22
CA GLY A 37 -11.13 12.23 5.30
C GLY A 37 -10.78 13.70 5.14
N GLU A 38 -11.56 14.40 4.33
CA GLU A 38 -11.30 15.76 3.87
C GLU A 38 -11.14 16.78 5.00
N HIS A 39 -11.83 16.59 6.12
CA HIS A 39 -11.79 17.51 7.26
C HIS A 39 -10.72 17.20 8.31
N GLN A 40 -10.07 16.03 8.23
CA GLN A 40 -9.10 15.58 9.23
C GLN A 40 -7.74 15.28 8.65
N THR A 41 -7.69 14.73 7.45
CA THR A 41 -6.44 14.39 6.75
C THR A 41 -6.48 14.95 5.33
N ARG A 42 -6.73 14.10 4.33
CA ARG A 42 -6.84 14.49 2.92
C ARG A 42 -7.96 13.66 2.26
N ALA A 43 -8.63 14.21 1.26
CA ALA A 43 -9.79 13.57 0.61
C ALA A 43 -9.48 12.19 0.02
N ASP A 44 -8.26 11.97 -0.43
CA ASP A 44 -7.80 10.73 -1.04
C ASP A 44 -7.31 9.66 -0.03
N HIS A 45 -7.13 10.02 1.25
CA HIS A 45 -6.48 9.16 2.23
C HIS A 45 -7.11 7.76 2.31
N ARG A 46 -8.43 7.68 2.42
CA ARG A 46 -9.13 6.39 2.55
C ARG A 46 -8.97 5.53 1.29
N ALA A 47 -9.23 6.13 0.14
CA ALA A 47 -9.15 5.42 -1.13
C ALA A 47 -7.73 4.91 -1.42
N VAL A 48 -6.71 5.73 -1.14
CA VAL A 48 -5.30 5.36 -1.26
C VAL A 48 -4.94 4.23 -0.31
N ALA A 49 -5.33 4.31 0.95
CA ALA A 49 -5.07 3.26 1.94
C ALA A 49 -5.71 1.93 1.54
N ASP A 50 -6.97 1.94 1.11
CA ASP A 50 -7.68 0.74 0.65
C ASP A 50 -7.02 0.12 -0.59
N GLN A 51 -6.52 0.95 -1.52
CA GLN A 51 -5.82 0.49 -2.71
C GLN A 51 -4.45 -0.12 -2.38
N LEU A 52 -3.67 0.53 -1.53
CA LEU A 52 -2.38 0.00 -1.06
C LEU A 52 -2.56 -1.36 -0.38
N TYR A 53 -3.54 -1.45 0.51
CA TYR A 53 -3.85 -2.68 1.22
C TYR A 53 -4.22 -3.82 0.26
N ALA A 54 -5.08 -3.54 -0.72
CA ALA A 54 -5.51 -4.54 -1.71
C ALA A 54 -4.34 -5.04 -2.57
N LEU A 55 -3.50 -4.14 -3.08
CA LEU A 55 -2.33 -4.50 -3.89
C LEU A 55 -1.29 -5.28 -3.08
N TYR A 56 -1.09 -4.89 -1.83
CA TYR A 56 -0.16 -5.60 -0.96
C TYR A 56 -0.66 -7.01 -0.61
N ALA A 57 -1.95 -7.18 -0.33
CA ALA A 57 -2.55 -8.49 -0.12
C ALA A 57 -2.41 -9.40 -1.34
N GLU A 58 -2.69 -8.87 -2.54
CA GLU A 58 -2.51 -9.59 -3.80
C GLU A 58 -1.03 -9.99 -4.00
N GLY A 59 -0.09 -9.10 -3.71
CA GLY A 59 1.34 -9.38 -3.78
C GLY A 59 1.79 -10.49 -2.84
N ARG A 60 1.23 -10.58 -1.64
CA ARG A 60 1.50 -11.68 -0.70
C ARG A 60 0.97 -13.02 -1.21
N ASP A 61 -0.23 -13.02 -1.77
CA ASP A 61 -0.82 -14.23 -2.37
C ASP A 61 0.02 -14.72 -3.55
N LEU A 62 0.49 -13.79 -4.40
CA LEU A 62 1.38 -14.11 -5.51
C LEU A 62 2.73 -14.66 -5.04
N ARG A 63 3.31 -14.19 -3.94
CA ARG A 63 4.52 -14.78 -3.36
C ARG A 63 4.31 -16.24 -2.97
N HIS A 64 3.17 -16.57 -2.37
CA HIS A 64 2.84 -17.97 -2.05
C HIS A 64 2.69 -18.81 -3.31
N LEU A 65 2.07 -18.26 -4.35
CA LEU A 65 1.92 -18.95 -5.63
C LEU A 65 3.28 -19.20 -6.29
N VAL A 66 4.16 -18.21 -6.32
CA VAL A 66 5.54 -18.34 -6.86
C VAL A 66 6.33 -19.43 -6.15
N ALA A 67 6.18 -19.54 -4.84
CA ALA A 67 6.86 -20.59 -4.07
C ALA A 67 6.42 -22.01 -4.48
N ILE A 68 5.23 -22.15 -5.07
CA ILE A 68 4.68 -23.46 -5.50
C ILE A 68 4.97 -23.72 -6.98
N VAL A 69 4.69 -22.76 -7.86
CA VAL A 69 4.71 -22.97 -9.32
C VAL A 69 5.87 -22.29 -10.03
N GLY A 70 6.63 -21.45 -9.35
CA GLY A 70 7.74 -20.68 -9.92
C GLY A 70 7.31 -19.38 -10.61
N GLU A 71 8.28 -18.49 -10.85
CA GLU A 71 8.05 -17.16 -11.44
C GLU A 71 7.62 -17.18 -12.90
N SER A 72 7.95 -18.26 -13.63
CA SER A 72 7.60 -18.39 -15.05
C SER A 72 6.10 -18.45 -15.33
N ALA A 73 5.31 -18.81 -14.32
CA ALA A 73 3.86 -18.88 -14.41
C ALA A 73 3.16 -17.53 -14.27
N LEU A 74 3.90 -16.47 -13.90
CA LEU A 74 3.35 -15.15 -13.65
C LEU A 74 3.13 -14.36 -14.96
N SER A 75 2.00 -13.67 -15.03
CA SER A 75 1.76 -12.62 -16.03
C SER A 75 2.61 -11.38 -15.76
N ASP A 76 2.71 -10.48 -16.73
CA ASP A 76 3.40 -9.20 -16.54
C ASP A 76 2.72 -8.33 -15.47
N GLN A 77 1.41 -8.44 -15.35
CA GLN A 77 0.65 -7.78 -14.30
C GLN A 77 1.04 -8.31 -12.92
N ASP A 78 1.11 -9.65 -12.76
CA ASP A 78 1.50 -10.26 -11.48
C ASP A 78 2.91 -9.84 -11.05
N ARG A 79 3.83 -9.76 -12.01
CA ARG A 79 5.19 -9.27 -11.74
C ARG A 79 5.21 -7.83 -11.25
N ARG A 80 4.36 -6.96 -11.82
CA ARG A 80 4.22 -5.57 -11.33
C ARG A 80 3.67 -5.51 -9.91
N VAL A 81 2.67 -6.33 -9.58
CA VAL A 81 2.11 -6.42 -8.23
C VAL A 81 3.15 -6.92 -7.24
N LEU A 82 3.95 -7.94 -7.59
CA LEU A 82 5.06 -8.41 -6.77
C LEU A 82 6.12 -7.32 -6.53
N ALA A 83 6.51 -6.60 -7.57
CA ALA A 83 7.45 -5.49 -7.45
C ALA A 83 6.89 -4.37 -6.58
N PHE A 84 5.60 -4.07 -6.70
CA PHE A 84 4.90 -3.12 -5.83
C PHE A 84 4.96 -3.56 -4.37
N ALA A 85 4.65 -4.82 -4.07
CA ALA A 85 4.67 -5.34 -2.71
C ALA A 85 6.06 -5.23 -2.06
N GLY A 86 7.13 -5.50 -2.80
CA GLY A 86 8.51 -5.33 -2.34
C GLY A 86 8.83 -3.87 -2.01
N ARG A 87 8.52 -2.94 -2.91
CA ARG A 87 8.72 -1.50 -2.69
C ARG A 87 7.87 -0.96 -1.54
N PHE A 88 6.64 -1.45 -1.41
CA PHE A 88 5.76 -1.07 -0.30
C PHE A 88 6.37 -1.45 1.05
N GLU A 89 6.91 -2.66 1.18
CA GLU A 89 7.58 -3.09 2.40
C GLU A 89 8.84 -2.26 2.69
N GLU A 90 9.68 -2.04 1.69
CA GLU A 90 10.98 -1.35 1.86
C GLU A 90 10.83 0.14 2.11
N ARG A 91 9.95 0.80 1.39
CA ARG A 91 9.85 2.27 1.37
C ARG A 91 8.69 2.82 2.18
N PHE A 92 7.57 2.12 2.24
CA PHE A 92 6.38 2.59 2.93
C PHE A 92 6.33 2.08 4.37
N VAL A 93 6.39 0.77 4.58
CA VAL A 93 6.47 0.15 5.91
C VAL A 93 7.83 0.42 6.54
N GLY A 94 8.89 0.21 5.79
CA GLY A 94 10.27 0.48 6.19
C GLY A 94 10.57 1.98 6.27
N GLN A 95 10.18 2.61 7.37
CA GLN A 95 10.42 4.03 7.64
C GLN A 95 11.79 4.29 8.30
N GLY A 96 12.38 3.26 8.93
CA GLY A 96 13.59 3.43 9.72
C GLY A 96 13.34 4.29 10.96
N ALA A 97 14.29 5.17 11.27
CA ALA A 97 14.19 6.11 12.40
C ALA A 97 13.68 7.51 11.96
N LEU A 98 13.25 7.66 10.72
CA LEU A 98 12.79 8.95 10.20
C LEU A 98 11.32 9.19 10.58
N GLU A 99 11.03 10.40 10.98
CA GLU A 99 9.67 10.90 11.16
C GLU A 99 9.06 11.26 9.79
N ARG A 100 7.78 10.96 9.60
CA ARG A 100 7.07 11.23 8.35
C ARG A 100 5.65 11.70 8.66
N SER A 101 5.28 12.86 8.13
CA SER A 101 3.93 13.40 8.26
C SER A 101 2.89 12.59 7.45
N ILE A 102 1.61 12.82 7.72
CA ILE A 102 0.51 12.21 6.96
C ILE A 102 0.58 12.65 5.49
N GLY A 103 0.88 13.91 5.22
CA GLY A 103 1.03 14.45 3.86
C GLY A 103 2.14 13.73 3.10
N GLU A 104 3.33 13.65 3.67
CA GLU A 104 4.48 12.93 3.09
C GLU A 104 4.18 11.44 2.89
N THR A 105 3.45 10.84 3.81
CA THR A 105 3.02 9.44 3.69
C THR A 105 2.09 9.24 2.50
N LEU A 106 1.15 10.14 2.27
CA LEU A 106 0.23 10.07 1.12
C LEU A 106 0.94 10.35 -0.21
N GLU A 107 1.90 11.27 -0.24
CA GLU A 107 2.73 11.51 -1.43
C GLU A 107 3.55 10.26 -1.80
N LEU A 108 4.19 9.63 -0.81
CA LEU A 108 4.91 8.37 -1.02
C LEU A 108 3.98 7.25 -1.47
N ALA A 109 2.76 7.19 -0.93
CA ALA A 109 1.75 6.24 -1.37
C ALA A 109 1.42 6.41 -2.85
N TRP A 110 1.20 7.63 -3.31
CA TRP A 110 0.98 7.93 -4.74
C TRP A 110 2.21 7.59 -5.59
N GLU A 111 3.40 7.92 -5.13
CA GLU A 111 4.65 7.53 -5.83
C GLU A 111 4.71 6.02 -6.07
N LEU A 112 4.36 5.22 -5.07
CA LEU A 112 4.30 3.76 -5.22
C LEU A 112 3.18 3.33 -6.17
N LEU A 113 2.01 3.94 -6.09
CA LEU A 113 0.87 3.63 -6.95
C LEU A 113 1.10 4.01 -8.42
N THR A 114 1.97 4.98 -8.70
CA THR A 114 2.35 5.34 -10.09
C THR A 114 3.08 4.20 -10.82
N SER A 115 3.63 3.23 -10.10
CA SER A 115 4.20 2.03 -10.71
C SER A 115 3.15 1.09 -11.31
N MET A 116 1.87 1.29 -10.97
CA MET A 116 0.74 0.54 -11.47
C MET A 116 -0.03 1.37 -12.51
N PRO A 117 -0.52 0.77 -13.61
CA PRO A 117 -1.39 1.47 -14.54
C PRO A 117 -2.65 2.00 -13.87
N ALA A 118 -3.10 3.21 -14.25
CA ALA A 118 -4.27 3.86 -13.66
C ALA A 118 -5.54 2.97 -13.70
N GLY A 119 -5.73 2.19 -14.74
CA GLY A 119 -6.86 1.26 -14.88
C GLY A 119 -6.86 0.10 -13.88
N GLN A 120 -5.76 -0.14 -13.18
CA GLN A 120 -5.67 -1.16 -12.12
C GLN A 120 -5.95 -0.59 -10.72
N LEU A 121 -6.03 0.72 -10.57
CA LEU A 121 -6.34 1.40 -9.33
C LEU A 121 -7.85 1.47 -9.09
N LYS A 122 -8.51 0.32 -9.05
CA LYS A 122 -9.97 0.18 -9.05
C LYS A 122 -10.66 0.69 -7.77
N ARG A 123 -9.91 0.81 -6.68
CA ARG A 123 -10.45 1.29 -5.39
C ARG A 123 -10.36 2.80 -5.23
N ILE A 124 -9.69 3.48 -6.15
CA ILE A 124 -9.55 4.94 -6.14
C ILE A 124 -10.54 5.54 -7.13
N PRO A 125 -11.40 6.49 -6.71
CA PRO A 125 -12.28 7.22 -7.61
C PRO A 125 -11.51 7.90 -8.75
N GLN A 126 -12.06 7.87 -9.96
CA GLN A 126 -11.42 8.43 -11.15
C GLN A 126 -11.00 9.89 -10.98
N LYS A 127 -11.79 10.70 -10.30
CA LYS A 127 -11.47 12.12 -9.99
C LYS A 127 -10.17 12.29 -9.21
N LEU A 128 -9.87 11.35 -8.31
CA LEU A 128 -8.63 11.38 -7.52
C LEU A 128 -7.43 10.91 -8.36
N ILE A 129 -7.64 9.93 -9.23
CA ILE A 129 -6.61 9.49 -10.19
C ILE A 129 -6.23 10.65 -11.11
N GLU A 130 -7.19 11.35 -11.69
CA GLU A 130 -6.95 12.53 -12.53
C GLU A 130 -6.20 13.65 -11.81
N ARG A 131 -6.42 13.78 -10.51
CA ARG A 131 -5.78 14.82 -9.70
C ARG A 131 -4.36 14.47 -9.27
N TYR A 132 -4.08 13.23 -8.95
CA TYR A 132 -2.84 12.82 -8.29
C TYR A 132 -1.96 11.85 -9.09
N HIS A 133 -2.52 11.12 -10.05
CA HIS A 133 -1.77 10.16 -10.86
C HIS A 133 -1.24 10.83 -12.13
N PRO A 134 0.05 10.67 -12.50
CA PRO A 134 0.63 11.32 -13.69
C PRO A 134 -0.12 11.02 -14.98
N GLN A 135 -0.54 9.78 -15.20
CA GLN A 135 -1.34 9.41 -16.39
C GLN A 135 -2.74 10.03 -16.40
N GLY A 136 -3.28 10.42 -15.25
CA GLY A 136 -4.53 11.15 -15.15
C GLY A 136 -4.37 12.63 -15.50
N GLN A 137 -3.15 13.17 -15.36
CA GLN A 137 -2.84 14.57 -15.70
C GLN A 137 -2.54 14.77 -17.18
N GLU A 138 -2.04 13.75 -17.88
CA GLU A 138 -1.78 13.79 -19.34
C GLU A 138 -3.05 13.70 -20.18
N ALA A 139 -4.18 13.29 -19.60
CA ALA A 139 -5.48 13.18 -20.28
C ALA A 139 -6.27 14.51 -20.33
N ARG A 140 -5.67 15.63 -19.94
CA ARG A 140 -6.17 17.01 -20.09
C ARG A 140 -5.36 17.72 -21.15
#